data_be792fd4598dd746570369f24a0e5e7e
#
_entry.id   be792fd4598dd746570369f24a0e5e7e
#
_cell.length_a   1.000
_cell.length_b   1.000
_cell.length_c   1.000
_cell.angle_alpha   90.00
_cell.angle_beta   90.00
_cell.angle_gamma   90.00
#
_symmetry.space_group_name_H-M   'P 1'
#
loop_
_entity.id
_entity.type
_entity.pdbx_description
1 polymer ?
#
loop_
_entity_poly.entity_id
_entity_poly.type
_entity_poly.pdbx_seq_one_letter_code
_entity_poly.pdbx_strand_id
1 'polypeptide(L)'
;MWTDENRARYDRTGLRYPSDLTDDEWALVEPLLPPQRRVCRRQIVEGLMYVLTTGCQWRQVPKDLPAKSTLHDYLLDWHADGTLAKIHLALYTKARELAERNPTPTLAIVDSQSVKSAEKGGRILIRSDMTQARKLKARNGTRRWIRSAC
;
A
#
# COMPACT_ATOMS: atom_id res chain seq x y z
N MET A 1 21.33 -0.38 -15.18
CA MET A 1 21.20 -1.08 -16.49
C MET A 1 20.49 -2.41 -16.25
N TRP A 2 19.49 -2.78 -17.04
CA TRP A 2 18.81 -4.09 -16.92
C TRP A 2 19.75 -5.20 -17.39
N THR A 3 20.09 -6.12 -16.50
CA THR A 3 20.85 -7.33 -16.81
C THR A 3 19.88 -8.49 -17.03
N ASP A 4 20.36 -9.59 -17.65
CA ASP A 4 19.51 -10.76 -17.90
C ASP A 4 19.08 -11.43 -16.58
N GLU A 5 19.92 -11.40 -15.54
CA GLU A 5 19.55 -11.82 -14.18
C GLU A 5 18.41 -11.00 -13.60
N ASN A 6 18.45 -9.67 -13.77
CA ASN A 6 17.37 -8.80 -13.32
C ASN A 6 16.08 -9.05 -14.11
N ARG A 7 16.15 -9.35 -15.39
CA ARG A 7 14.96 -9.70 -16.19
C ARG A 7 14.30 -10.97 -15.68
N ALA A 8 15.07 -12.02 -15.45
CA ALA A 8 14.54 -13.28 -14.93
C ALA A 8 13.90 -13.11 -13.54
N ARG A 9 14.50 -12.30 -12.68
CA ARG A 9 13.99 -12.02 -11.33
C ARG A 9 12.68 -11.23 -11.33
N TYR A 10 12.47 -10.36 -12.30
CA TYR A 10 11.28 -9.51 -12.41
C TYR A 10 10.31 -9.98 -13.50
N ASP A 11 10.53 -11.16 -14.06
CA ASP A 11 9.63 -11.74 -15.05
C ASP A 11 8.33 -12.17 -14.37
N ARG A 12 7.22 -11.61 -14.84
CA ARG A 12 5.85 -11.87 -14.37
C ARG A 12 4.96 -12.48 -15.44
N THR A 13 5.56 -12.93 -16.57
CA THR A 13 4.82 -13.49 -17.71
C THR A 13 4.06 -14.78 -17.37
N GLY A 14 4.52 -15.52 -16.34
CA GLY A 14 3.83 -16.72 -15.86
C GLY A 14 2.67 -16.47 -14.90
N LEU A 15 2.46 -15.23 -14.45
CA LEU A 15 1.36 -14.87 -13.56
C LEU A 15 0.10 -14.54 -14.35
N ARG A 16 -1.08 -14.77 -13.76
CA ARG A 16 -2.37 -14.43 -14.37
C ARG A 16 -2.46 -12.93 -14.69
N TYR A 17 -2.04 -12.09 -13.74
CA TYR A 17 -1.85 -10.64 -13.90
C TYR A 17 -0.46 -10.23 -13.45
N PRO A 18 0.14 -9.21 -14.08
CA PRO A 18 1.44 -8.68 -13.63
C PRO A 18 1.46 -8.18 -12.19
N SER A 19 0.28 -7.91 -11.63
CA SER A 19 0.08 -7.48 -10.23
C SER A 19 -0.05 -8.64 -9.24
N ASP A 20 -0.20 -9.88 -9.71
CA ASP A 20 -0.34 -11.04 -8.82
C ASP A 20 0.97 -11.29 -8.08
N LEU A 21 0.87 -11.84 -6.87
CA LEU A 21 2.03 -12.14 -6.04
C LEU A 21 2.72 -13.43 -6.49
N THR A 22 4.03 -13.40 -6.54
CA THR A 22 4.84 -14.64 -6.62
C THR A 22 4.70 -15.42 -5.31
N ASP A 23 5.11 -16.70 -5.31
CA ASP A 23 5.02 -17.53 -4.10
C ASP A 23 5.94 -17.00 -3.00
N ASP A 24 7.10 -16.46 -3.34
CA ASP A 24 8.02 -15.83 -2.39
C ASP A 24 7.43 -14.55 -1.79
N GLU A 25 6.78 -13.72 -2.60
CA GLU A 25 6.07 -12.52 -2.13
C GLU A 25 4.88 -12.91 -1.23
N TRP A 26 4.14 -13.97 -1.61
CA TRP A 26 3.03 -14.48 -0.80
C TRP A 26 3.52 -14.99 0.56
N ALA A 27 4.60 -15.73 0.61
CA ALA A 27 5.19 -16.25 1.85
C ALA A 27 5.53 -15.15 2.87
N LEU A 28 5.84 -13.94 2.41
CA LEU A 28 6.09 -12.77 3.27
C LEU A 28 4.79 -12.17 3.83
N VAL A 29 3.71 -12.21 3.06
CA VAL A 29 2.44 -11.54 3.40
C VAL A 29 1.52 -12.47 4.20
N GLU A 30 1.49 -13.76 3.86
CA GLU A 30 0.57 -14.73 4.45
C GLU A 30 0.55 -14.76 5.99
N PRO A 31 1.69 -14.77 6.70
CA PRO A 31 1.72 -14.84 8.16
C PRO A 31 1.16 -13.57 8.84
N LEU A 32 1.09 -12.45 8.11
CA LEU A 32 0.60 -11.17 8.63
C LEU A 32 -0.92 -11.03 8.53
N LEU A 33 -1.56 -11.91 7.73
CA LEU A 33 -2.98 -11.86 7.48
C LEU A 33 -3.76 -12.62 8.56
N PRO A 34 -4.91 -12.08 9.03
CA PRO A 34 -5.78 -12.78 9.94
C PRO A 34 -6.34 -14.06 9.30
N PRO A 35 -6.66 -15.10 10.11
CA PRO A 35 -7.23 -16.33 9.60
C PRO A 35 -8.62 -16.07 9.02
N GLN A 36 -8.84 -16.51 7.78
CA GLN A 36 -10.11 -16.37 7.07
C GLN A 36 -10.62 -17.74 6.63
N ARG A 37 -11.94 -17.96 6.70
CA ARG A 37 -12.54 -19.28 6.39
C ARG A 37 -13.30 -19.34 5.07
N ARG A 38 -13.76 -18.21 4.52
CA ARG A 38 -14.71 -18.18 3.41
C ARG A 38 -14.09 -17.89 2.04
N VAL A 39 -13.01 -17.12 1.99
CA VAL A 39 -12.38 -16.69 0.74
C VAL A 39 -10.87 -16.91 0.84
N CYS A 40 -10.26 -17.30 -0.27
CA CYS A 40 -8.81 -17.44 -0.34
C CYS A 40 -8.14 -16.08 -0.10
N ARG A 41 -7.34 -15.98 0.97
CA ARG A 41 -6.64 -14.74 1.35
C ARG A 41 -5.74 -14.22 0.24
N ARG A 42 -5.04 -15.13 -0.46
CA ARG A 42 -4.18 -14.78 -1.58
C ARG A 42 -4.96 -14.05 -2.67
N GLN A 43 -6.12 -14.57 -3.07
CA GLN A 43 -6.97 -13.94 -4.07
C GLN A 43 -7.47 -12.55 -3.65
N ILE A 44 -7.72 -12.34 -2.35
CA ILE A 44 -8.08 -11.01 -1.85
C ILE A 44 -6.91 -10.04 -2.02
N VAL A 45 -5.69 -10.43 -1.62
CA VAL A 45 -4.50 -9.59 -1.77
C VAL A 45 -4.22 -9.31 -3.23
N GLU A 46 -4.25 -10.34 -4.10
CA GLU A 46 -4.07 -10.18 -5.56
C GLU A 46 -5.10 -9.23 -6.17
N GLY A 47 -6.38 -9.35 -5.76
CA GLY A 47 -7.42 -8.42 -6.22
C GLY A 47 -7.18 -6.97 -5.76
N LEU A 48 -6.71 -6.75 -4.54
CA LEU A 48 -6.34 -5.43 -4.05
C LEU A 48 -5.11 -4.89 -4.79
N MET A 49 -4.10 -5.73 -5.02
CA MET A 49 -2.90 -5.36 -5.80
C MET A 49 -3.25 -5.02 -7.24
N TYR A 50 -4.20 -5.73 -7.85
CA TYR A 50 -4.70 -5.40 -9.19
C TYR A 50 -5.29 -3.99 -9.24
N VAL A 51 -6.18 -3.65 -8.30
CA VAL A 51 -6.78 -2.30 -8.22
C VAL A 51 -5.72 -1.23 -7.98
N LEU A 52 -4.76 -1.48 -7.08
CA LEU A 52 -3.68 -0.55 -6.76
C LEU A 52 -2.76 -0.30 -7.97
N THR A 53 -2.40 -1.35 -8.69
CA THR A 53 -1.45 -1.27 -9.81
C THR A 53 -2.08 -0.66 -11.06
N THR A 54 -3.32 -1.03 -11.36
CA THR A 54 -4.02 -0.54 -12.57
C THR A 54 -4.71 0.80 -12.37
N GLY A 55 -5.02 1.17 -11.13
CA GLY A 55 -5.84 2.33 -10.82
C GLY A 55 -7.27 2.23 -11.36
N CYS A 56 -7.75 1.02 -11.68
CA CYS A 56 -9.07 0.83 -12.25
C CYS A 56 -10.18 1.17 -11.26
N GLN A 57 -11.36 1.48 -11.79
CA GLN A 57 -12.55 1.63 -10.97
C GLN A 57 -12.95 0.26 -10.38
N TRP A 58 -13.47 0.23 -9.16
CA TRP A 58 -13.95 -0.99 -8.51
C TRP A 58 -14.93 -1.83 -9.36
N ARG A 59 -15.67 -1.17 -10.25
CA ARG A 59 -16.61 -1.84 -11.16
C ARG A 59 -15.93 -2.60 -12.29
N GLN A 60 -14.66 -2.27 -12.56
CA GLN A 60 -13.87 -2.85 -13.64
C GLN A 60 -12.96 -3.99 -13.18
N VAL A 61 -13.07 -4.40 -11.91
CA VAL A 61 -12.35 -5.58 -11.40
C VAL A 61 -12.80 -6.80 -12.21
N PRO A 62 -11.84 -7.58 -12.75
CA PRO A 62 -12.12 -8.79 -13.52
C PRO A 62 -12.96 -9.81 -12.76
N LYS A 63 -13.76 -10.61 -13.49
CA LYS A 63 -14.68 -11.58 -12.90
C LYS A 63 -13.99 -12.80 -12.28
N ASP A 64 -12.75 -13.07 -12.65
CA ASP A 64 -11.89 -14.14 -12.13
C ASP A 64 -11.21 -13.77 -10.81
N LEU A 65 -11.32 -12.50 -10.41
CA LEU A 65 -10.97 -12.02 -9.07
C LEU A 65 -12.22 -11.98 -8.16
N PRO A 66 -12.04 -11.95 -6.83
CA PRO A 66 -13.17 -11.80 -5.92
C PRO A 66 -14.02 -10.56 -6.22
N ALA A 67 -15.31 -10.66 -5.93
CA ALA A 67 -16.25 -9.56 -6.17
C ALA A 67 -15.78 -8.25 -5.54
N LYS A 68 -16.00 -7.15 -6.23
CA LYS A 68 -15.59 -5.79 -5.80
C LYS A 68 -16.03 -5.44 -4.38
N SER A 69 -17.25 -5.85 -3.98
CA SER A 69 -17.75 -5.64 -2.62
C SER A 69 -16.91 -6.39 -1.59
N THR A 70 -16.58 -7.66 -1.88
CA THR A 70 -15.72 -8.46 -1.01
C THR A 70 -14.33 -7.83 -0.85
N LEU A 71 -13.70 -7.44 -1.96
CA LEU A 71 -12.38 -6.77 -1.90
C LEU A 71 -12.44 -5.47 -1.09
N HIS A 72 -13.49 -4.68 -1.29
CA HIS A 72 -13.66 -3.42 -0.58
C HIS A 72 -13.91 -3.61 0.91
N ASP A 73 -14.72 -4.60 1.29
CA ASP A 73 -14.99 -4.91 2.69
C ASP A 73 -13.70 -5.37 3.40
N TYR A 74 -12.91 -6.27 2.78
CA TYR A 74 -11.61 -6.68 3.32
C TYR A 74 -10.61 -5.51 3.42
N LEU A 75 -10.61 -4.60 2.44
CA LEU A 75 -9.77 -3.40 2.50
C LEU A 75 -10.11 -2.55 3.73
N LEU A 76 -11.39 -2.34 4.00
CA LEU A 76 -11.85 -1.56 5.15
C LEU A 76 -11.54 -2.27 6.47
N ASP A 77 -11.80 -3.57 6.57
CA ASP A 77 -11.52 -4.36 7.76
C ASP A 77 -10.02 -4.38 8.07
N TRP A 78 -9.17 -4.66 7.07
CA TRP A 78 -7.72 -4.70 7.24
C TRP A 78 -7.10 -3.31 7.47
N HIS A 79 -7.78 -2.25 7.04
CA HIS A 79 -7.41 -0.88 7.40
C HIS A 79 -7.74 -0.61 8.87
N ALA A 80 -8.94 -0.98 9.31
CA ALA A 80 -9.43 -0.72 10.66
C ALA A 80 -8.63 -1.50 11.73
N ASP A 81 -8.25 -2.75 11.46
CA ASP A 81 -7.48 -3.60 12.40
C ASP A 81 -5.96 -3.41 12.30
N GLY A 82 -5.49 -2.55 11.40
CA GLY A 82 -4.07 -2.25 11.19
C GLY A 82 -3.29 -3.32 10.42
N THR A 83 -3.94 -4.32 9.85
CA THR A 83 -3.29 -5.38 9.05
C THR A 83 -2.56 -4.80 7.85
N LEU A 84 -3.15 -3.83 7.14
CA LEU A 84 -2.49 -3.18 6.00
C LEU A 84 -1.22 -2.44 6.41
N ALA A 85 -1.23 -1.78 7.56
CA ALA A 85 -0.05 -1.09 8.08
C ALA A 85 1.09 -2.08 8.41
N LYS A 86 0.75 -3.24 8.99
CA LYS A 86 1.72 -4.31 9.26
C LYS A 86 2.34 -4.87 7.98
N ILE A 87 1.50 -5.16 6.97
CA ILE A 87 1.96 -5.64 5.65
C ILE A 87 2.88 -4.60 5.01
N HIS A 88 2.44 -3.34 4.97
CA HIS A 88 3.24 -2.26 4.39
C HIS A 88 4.61 -2.13 5.08
N LEU A 89 4.65 -2.15 6.41
CA LEU A 89 5.90 -2.06 7.17
C LEU A 89 6.83 -3.23 6.87
N ALA A 90 6.31 -4.46 6.84
CA ALA A 90 7.10 -5.66 6.55
C ALA A 90 7.69 -5.63 5.13
N LEU A 91 6.87 -5.30 4.13
CA LEU A 91 7.32 -5.19 2.73
C LEU A 91 8.33 -4.04 2.55
N TYR A 92 8.07 -2.90 3.19
CA TYR A 92 8.97 -1.75 3.16
C TYR A 92 10.34 -2.07 3.76
N THR A 93 10.36 -2.69 4.94
CA THR A 93 11.60 -3.13 5.60
C THR A 93 12.37 -4.09 4.72
N LYS A 94 11.69 -5.11 4.17
CA LYS A 94 12.31 -6.11 3.30
C LYS A 94 12.86 -5.50 2.01
N ALA A 95 12.12 -4.58 1.39
CA ALA A 95 12.58 -3.88 0.19
C ALA A 95 13.84 -3.03 0.47
N ARG A 96 13.91 -2.41 1.63
CA ARG A 96 15.12 -1.65 2.03
C ARG A 96 16.32 -2.54 2.28
N GLU A 97 16.12 -3.66 2.96
CA GLU A 97 17.18 -4.66 3.20
C GLU A 97 17.74 -5.20 1.88
N LEU A 98 16.85 -5.55 0.93
CA LEU A 98 17.25 -6.01 -0.41
C LEU A 98 18.01 -4.93 -1.22
N ALA A 99 17.77 -3.66 -0.92
CA ALA A 99 18.48 -2.53 -1.51
C ALA A 99 19.72 -2.12 -0.71
N GLU A 100 20.17 -2.96 0.25
CA GLU A 100 21.32 -2.70 1.15
C GLU A 100 21.20 -1.37 1.91
N ARG A 101 19.97 -0.98 2.23
CA ARG A 101 19.66 0.23 2.98
C ARG A 101 19.24 -0.09 4.40
N ASN A 102 19.48 0.85 5.30
CA ASN A 102 19.05 0.71 6.69
C ASN A 102 17.51 0.51 6.75
N PRO A 103 16.99 -0.49 7.50
CA PRO A 103 15.56 -0.74 7.63
C PRO A 103 14.75 0.51 8.03
N THR A 104 15.32 1.33 8.91
CA THR A 104 14.70 2.60 9.33
C THR A 104 15.30 3.77 8.58
N PRO A 105 14.49 4.61 7.89
CA PRO A 105 14.99 5.80 7.22
C PRO A 105 15.43 6.85 8.23
N THR A 106 16.61 7.44 8.00
CA THR A 106 17.14 8.54 8.83
C THR A 106 16.68 9.90 8.35
N LEU A 107 16.16 10.00 7.12
CA LEU A 107 15.68 11.22 6.48
C LEU A 107 14.34 10.99 5.80
N ALA A 108 13.37 11.85 6.03
CA ALA A 108 12.13 11.93 5.29
C ALA A 108 11.98 13.31 4.66
N ILE A 109 11.66 13.34 3.37
CA ILE A 109 11.34 14.57 2.64
C ILE A 109 9.82 14.60 2.48
N VAL A 110 9.18 15.58 3.10
CA VAL A 110 7.73 15.78 3.00
C VAL A 110 7.47 16.96 2.06
N ASP A 111 6.79 16.69 0.95
CA ASP A 111 6.29 17.76 0.09
C ASP A 111 5.09 18.43 0.76
N SER A 112 5.19 19.74 0.93
CA SER A 112 4.14 20.54 1.57
C SER A 112 3.19 21.20 0.57
N GLN A 113 3.19 20.80 -0.68
CA GLN A 113 2.27 21.31 -1.68
C GLN A 113 0.83 20.91 -1.35
N SER A 114 -0.07 21.90 -1.34
CA SER A 114 -1.49 21.62 -1.17
C SER A 114 -2.09 21.14 -2.49
N VAL A 115 -2.50 19.89 -2.56
CA VAL A 115 -3.33 19.40 -3.67
C VAL A 115 -4.75 19.92 -3.48
N LYS A 116 -5.30 20.61 -4.48
CA LYS A 116 -6.73 20.95 -4.49
C LYS A 116 -7.51 19.64 -4.57
N SER A 117 -8.20 19.26 -3.50
CA SER A 117 -9.14 18.14 -3.56
C SER A 117 -10.32 18.54 -4.45
N ALA A 118 -10.76 17.67 -5.36
CA ALA A 118 -11.99 17.84 -6.08
C ALA A 118 -13.16 17.92 -5.08
N GLU A 119 -14.00 18.93 -5.21
CA GLU A 119 -15.11 19.19 -4.26
C GLU A 119 -16.18 18.08 -4.22
N LYS A 120 -16.15 17.13 -5.14
CA LYS A 120 -17.11 16.01 -5.26
C LYS A 120 -16.40 14.66 -5.18
N GLY A 121 -16.45 14.05 -4.04
CA GLY A 121 -16.17 12.62 -3.90
C GLY A 121 -15.02 12.27 -2.96
N GLY A 122 -15.31 11.74 -1.85
CA GLY A 122 -14.34 11.17 -0.92
C GLY A 122 -14.41 11.72 0.49
N ARG A 123 -15.52 11.43 1.14
CA ARG A 123 -15.84 12.02 2.45
C ARG A 123 -15.10 11.40 3.65
N ILE A 124 -14.23 10.43 3.52
CA ILE A 124 -13.90 9.61 4.69
C ILE A 124 -12.41 9.50 5.08
N LEU A 125 -11.42 9.64 4.21
CA LEU A 125 -10.06 9.23 4.57
C LEU A 125 -8.98 10.32 4.68
N ILE A 126 -9.24 11.57 4.34
CA ILE A 126 -8.17 12.61 4.28
C ILE A 126 -8.39 13.77 5.27
N ARG A 127 -9.51 13.79 5.99
CA ARG A 127 -9.91 15.01 6.72
C ARG A 127 -9.27 15.18 8.11
N SER A 128 -8.77 14.14 8.76
CA SER A 128 -8.19 14.27 10.10
C SER A 128 -6.73 14.73 10.11
N ASP A 129 -5.90 14.25 9.19
CA ASP A 129 -4.47 14.53 9.25
C ASP A 129 -4.08 15.86 8.59
N MET A 130 -4.75 16.26 7.52
CA MET A 130 -4.48 17.54 6.83
C MET A 130 -4.92 18.76 7.63
N THR A 131 -5.93 18.61 8.49
CA THR A 131 -6.40 19.72 9.36
C THR A 131 -5.41 19.98 10.50
N GLN A 132 -4.73 18.97 11.00
CA GLN A 132 -3.67 19.12 11.99
C GLN A 132 -2.41 19.77 11.39
N ALA A 133 -2.00 19.38 10.19
CA ALA A 133 -0.87 20.00 9.50
C ALA A 133 -1.10 21.50 9.21
N ARG A 134 -2.33 21.90 8.87
CA ARG A 134 -2.70 23.32 8.70
C ARG A 134 -2.69 24.12 10.01
N LYS A 135 -3.15 23.52 11.12
CA LYS A 135 -3.12 24.17 12.44
C LYS A 135 -1.70 24.38 12.96
N LEU A 136 -0.77 23.48 12.64
CA LEU A 136 0.66 23.61 13.00
C LEU A 136 1.35 24.70 12.17
N LYS A 137 0.98 24.88 10.90
CA LYS A 137 1.53 25.91 10.01
C LYS A 137 1.08 27.33 10.41
N ALA A 138 -0.12 27.47 10.99
CA ALA A 138 -0.62 28.77 11.45
C ALA A 138 0.01 29.25 12.78
N ARG A 139 0.65 28.39 13.54
CA ARG A 139 1.19 28.71 14.86
C ARG A 139 2.69 28.98 14.91
N ASN A 140 3.49 28.45 14.00
CA ASN A 140 4.94 28.64 14.03
C ASN A 140 5.50 28.85 12.61
N GLY A 141 5.85 30.08 12.29
CA GLY A 141 6.54 30.47 11.04
C GLY A 141 7.99 30.00 10.92
N THR A 142 8.35 28.91 11.55
CA THR A 142 9.69 28.31 11.49
C THR A 142 9.60 26.88 10.95
N ARG A 143 10.35 26.61 9.90
CA ARG A 143 10.57 25.27 9.34
C ARG A 143 11.16 24.36 10.43
N ARG A 144 10.33 23.54 11.04
CA ARG A 144 10.80 22.52 11.98
C ARG A 144 10.93 21.20 11.26
N TRP A 145 12.13 20.69 11.21
CA TRP A 145 12.44 19.33 10.80
C TRP A 145 11.86 18.38 11.85
N ILE A 146 10.88 17.59 11.48
CA ILE A 146 10.32 16.58 12.38
C ILE A 146 11.19 15.33 12.21
N ARG A 147 11.99 15.01 13.22
CA ARG A 147 12.51 13.67 13.39
C ARG A 147 11.34 12.80 13.83
N SER A 148 10.85 11.93 12.98
CA SER A 148 9.97 10.87 13.43
C SER A 148 10.83 9.78 14.09
N ALA A 149 10.84 9.78 15.41
CA ALA A 149 11.13 8.56 16.14
C ALA A 149 9.87 7.69 16.05
N CYS A 150 10.06 6.42 15.63
CA CYS A 150 9.06 5.35 15.54
C CYS A 150 8.54 4.93 16.73
#